data_e1abfce26d97057fa9e2dd6839f0c721
#
_entry.id   e1abfce26d97057fa9e2dd6839f0c721
#
_cell.length_a   1.000
_cell.length_b   1.000
_cell.length_c   1.000
_cell.angle_alpha   90.00
_cell.angle_beta   90.00
_cell.angle_gamma   90.00
#
_symmetry.space_group_name_H-M   'P 1'
#
loop_
_entity.id
_entity.type
_entity.pdbx_description
1 polymer ?
#
loop_
_entity_poly.entity_id
_entity_poly.type
_entity_poly.pdbx_seq_one_letter_code
_entity_poly.pdbx_strand_id
1 'polypeptide(L)'
;MSKINIYTFLFCTIFLAIGCYAQQASYPKSKILQKNFSSNLKDQLRELEKDSFVQYLNECREKWKNNPYRPIYHFSSPESILHDPNGLCYWQGNWHLFYQYLPSKDFRQHWGHAVSHDLIHWKDLPIALYPSPENMCYSGATLAEKDKVIAMYYGVDIGDIVATSSDPLLLNWEKVATPAIPRVKSGETLPYYVFDPAIWKEDSIYYAVTGGRTNTGPGNKAMRSTSLFSSKDLKNWKYEHNFMKNECFLPPGEDASCPYFWPIGNRYIFLFFSHTTGSQYLLGDYNKEEHCFYPTFHGRFNFMSFLPGGVHAPSATSDGKGGVIVIHNMQAKNLPAGEVLQHFRENSH
;
A
#
# COMPACT_ATOMS: atom_id res chain seq x y z
N MET A 1 47.39 -39.63 -60.70
CA MET A 1 46.32 -38.59 -60.74
C MET A 1 45.18 -39.07 -59.88
N SER A 2 45.11 -38.62 -58.64
CA SER A 2 44.10 -39.05 -57.66
C SER A 2 43.21 -37.90 -57.39
N LYS A 3 41.90 -38.12 -57.52
CA LYS A 3 40.86 -37.13 -57.25
C LYS A 3 40.54 -37.17 -55.74
N ILE A 4 40.68 -36.02 -55.07
CA ILE A 4 40.29 -35.81 -53.68
C ILE A 4 38.86 -35.30 -53.73
N ASN A 5 37.94 -36.06 -53.11
CA ASN A 5 36.58 -35.62 -52.84
C ASN A 5 36.50 -34.87 -51.45
N ILE A 6 36.17 -33.62 -51.48
CA ILE A 6 35.93 -32.82 -50.26
C ILE A 6 34.42 -32.89 -49.92
N TYR A 7 34.07 -33.57 -48.84
CA TYR A 7 32.74 -33.52 -48.25
C TYR A 7 32.67 -32.36 -47.29
N THR A 8 31.89 -31.36 -47.64
CA THR A 8 31.57 -30.23 -46.75
C THR A 8 30.45 -30.66 -45.81
N PHE A 9 30.75 -30.84 -44.53
CA PHE A 9 29.75 -31.05 -43.49
C PHE A 9 29.20 -29.70 -43.05
N LEU A 10 27.93 -29.46 -43.35
CA LEU A 10 27.15 -28.29 -42.85
C LEU A 10 26.62 -28.64 -41.47
N PHE A 11 27.23 -28.12 -40.41
CA PHE A 11 26.70 -28.21 -39.05
C PHE A 11 25.62 -27.12 -38.89
N CYS A 12 24.36 -27.52 -38.93
CA CYS A 12 23.23 -26.66 -38.48
C CYS A 12 23.18 -26.71 -36.95
N THR A 13 23.75 -25.72 -36.29
CA THR A 13 23.52 -25.50 -34.86
C THR A 13 22.17 -24.85 -34.64
N ILE A 14 21.17 -25.65 -34.27
CA ILE A 14 19.88 -25.17 -33.77
C ILE A 14 20.12 -24.65 -32.35
N PHE A 15 20.16 -23.34 -32.17
CA PHE A 15 20.06 -22.72 -30.85
C PHE A 15 18.60 -22.83 -30.37
N LEU A 16 18.32 -23.85 -29.58
CA LEU A 16 17.13 -23.89 -28.74
C LEU A 16 17.32 -22.82 -27.64
N ALA A 17 16.77 -21.65 -27.85
CA ALA A 17 16.57 -20.68 -26.77
C ALA A 17 15.52 -21.25 -25.79
N ILE A 18 16.00 -22.00 -24.81
CA ILE A 18 15.20 -22.37 -23.65
C ILE A 18 15.03 -21.06 -22.86
N GLY A 19 13.94 -20.36 -23.12
CA GLY A 19 13.50 -19.26 -22.26
C GLY A 19 13.20 -19.85 -20.88
N CYS A 20 14.13 -19.71 -19.93
CA CYS A 20 13.83 -19.87 -18.52
C CYS A 20 12.81 -18.79 -18.14
N TYR A 21 11.54 -19.06 -18.33
CA TYR A 21 10.51 -18.34 -17.59
C TYR A 21 10.71 -18.70 -16.12
N ALA A 22 11.32 -17.81 -15.37
CA ALA A 22 11.32 -17.90 -13.93
C ALA A 22 9.83 -17.93 -13.50
N GLN A 23 9.39 -19.09 -13.05
CA GLN A 23 8.03 -19.29 -12.59
C GLN A 23 7.84 -18.33 -11.42
N GLN A 24 7.05 -17.29 -11.64
CA GLN A 24 6.74 -16.30 -10.60
C GLN A 24 6.07 -17.05 -9.46
N ALA A 25 6.59 -16.94 -8.25
CA ALA A 25 6.02 -17.63 -7.10
C ALA A 25 4.54 -17.26 -6.98
N SER A 26 3.68 -18.24 -7.15
CA SER A 26 2.23 -18.07 -7.01
C SER A 26 1.83 -18.63 -5.66
N TYR A 27 1.40 -17.75 -4.77
CA TYR A 27 0.91 -18.14 -3.47
C TYR A 27 -0.53 -18.66 -3.54
N PRO A 28 -0.95 -19.53 -2.63
CA PRO A 28 -2.32 -20.05 -2.63
C PRO A 28 -3.33 -18.91 -2.45
N LYS A 29 -4.51 -19.09 -3.02
CA LYS A 29 -5.63 -18.16 -2.80
C LYS A 29 -5.93 -17.99 -1.30
N SER A 30 -6.49 -16.86 -0.92
CA SER A 30 -6.96 -16.62 0.44
C SER A 30 -7.92 -17.72 0.90
N LYS A 31 -7.85 -18.08 2.19
CA LYS A 31 -8.82 -18.97 2.83
C LYS A 31 -10.16 -18.27 3.10
N ILE A 32 -10.19 -16.95 3.01
CA ILE A 32 -11.43 -16.17 3.11
C ILE A 32 -12.07 -16.13 1.73
N LEU A 33 -13.34 -16.49 1.67
CA LEU A 33 -14.08 -16.52 0.41
C LEU A 33 -14.28 -15.09 -0.11
N GLN A 34 -13.72 -14.81 -1.28
CA GLN A 34 -14.02 -13.59 -2.01
C GLN A 34 -15.38 -13.73 -2.69
N LYS A 35 -16.23 -12.73 -2.50
CA LYS A 35 -17.56 -12.64 -3.11
C LYS A 35 -17.59 -11.51 -4.14
N ASN A 36 -18.46 -11.64 -5.11
CA ASN A 36 -18.84 -10.55 -6.02
C ASN A 36 -20.18 -9.98 -5.56
N PHE A 37 -20.24 -8.67 -5.49
CA PHE A 37 -21.43 -7.92 -5.12
C PHE A 37 -22.04 -7.24 -6.33
N SER A 38 -23.32 -6.87 -6.26
CA SER A 38 -23.98 -6.05 -7.28
C SER A 38 -23.21 -4.74 -7.50
N SER A 39 -23.30 -4.16 -8.68
CA SER A 39 -22.80 -2.81 -8.98
C SER A 39 -23.79 -1.70 -8.57
N ASN A 40 -24.99 -2.03 -8.11
CA ASN A 40 -26.03 -1.10 -7.71
C ASN A 40 -26.06 -0.94 -6.19
N LEU A 41 -26.05 0.30 -5.68
CA LEU A 41 -26.01 0.60 -4.25
C LEU A 41 -27.16 -0.08 -3.46
N LYS A 42 -28.39 -0.02 -3.97
CA LYS A 42 -29.55 -0.60 -3.25
C LYS A 42 -29.43 -2.11 -3.08
N ASP A 43 -28.88 -2.78 -4.09
CA ASP A 43 -28.68 -4.22 -4.06
C ASP A 43 -27.46 -4.58 -3.20
N GLN A 44 -26.38 -3.81 -3.27
CA GLN A 44 -25.22 -3.95 -2.36
C GLN A 44 -25.66 -3.89 -0.89
N LEU A 45 -26.48 -2.91 -0.52
CA LEU A 45 -26.97 -2.78 0.86
C LEU A 45 -27.76 -4.01 1.31
N ARG A 46 -28.62 -4.57 0.44
CA ARG A 46 -29.36 -5.82 0.73
C ARG A 46 -28.47 -7.05 0.84
N GLU A 47 -27.42 -7.10 0.02
CA GLU A 47 -26.45 -8.21 0.04
C GLU A 47 -25.61 -8.14 1.31
N LEU A 48 -25.19 -6.94 1.75
CA LEU A 48 -24.44 -6.73 2.98
C LEU A 48 -25.22 -7.11 4.23
N GLU A 49 -26.53 -6.84 4.28
CA GLU A 49 -27.38 -7.27 5.39
C GLU A 49 -27.39 -8.79 5.60
N LYS A 50 -27.20 -9.55 4.52
CA LYS A 50 -27.21 -11.03 4.52
C LYS A 50 -25.81 -11.63 4.46
N ASP A 51 -24.78 -10.78 4.35
CA ASP A 51 -23.42 -11.27 4.24
C ASP A 51 -22.92 -11.84 5.57
N SER A 52 -22.57 -13.12 5.57
CA SER A 52 -22.15 -13.84 6.78
C SER A 52 -20.86 -13.32 7.38
N PHE A 53 -19.96 -12.72 6.58
CA PHE A 53 -18.75 -12.13 7.09
C PHE A 53 -19.04 -10.78 7.78
N VAL A 54 -19.88 -9.94 7.20
CA VAL A 54 -20.33 -8.69 7.83
C VAL A 54 -21.10 -8.96 9.11
N GLN A 55 -21.98 -9.96 9.11
CA GLN A 55 -22.71 -10.40 10.32
C GLN A 55 -21.73 -10.83 11.42
N TYR A 56 -20.72 -11.63 11.08
CA TYR A 56 -19.67 -12.03 12.01
C TYR A 56 -18.90 -10.82 12.58
N LEU A 57 -18.54 -9.85 11.76
CA LEU A 57 -17.86 -8.63 12.24
C LEU A 57 -18.76 -7.82 13.19
N ASN A 58 -20.05 -7.72 12.88
CA ASN A 58 -21.03 -7.06 13.75
C ASN A 58 -21.17 -7.79 15.11
N GLU A 59 -21.21 -9.11 15.12
CA GLU A 59 -21.22 -9.90 16.36
C GLU A 59 -19.96 -9.66 17.19
N CYS A 60 -18.80 -9.58 16.55
CA CYS A 60 -17.55 -9.26 17.22
C CYS A 60 -17.62 -7.85 17.86
N ARG A 61 -18.16 -6.84 17.15
CA ARG A 61 -18.32 -5.49 17.70
C ARG A 61 -19.29 -5.47 18.89
N GLU A 62 -20.41 -6.17 18.82
CA GLU A 62 -21.38 -6.28 19.92
C GLU A 62 -20.76 -6.93 21.17
N LYS A 63 -19.95 -7.97 20.98
CA LYS A 63 -19.25 -8.67 22.07
C LYS A 63 -18.33 -7.71 22.85
N TRP A 64 -17.69 -6.76 22.16
CA TRP A 64 -16.71 -5.87 22.77
C TRP A 64 -17.21 -4.46 23.06
N LYS A 65 -18.48 -4.13 22.77
CA LYS A 65 -19.02 -2.75 22.88
C LYS A 65 -18.92 -2.15 24.28
N ASN A 66 -18.96 -2.96 25.31
CA ASN A 66 -18.91 -2.54 26.71
C ASN A 66 -17.50 -2.67 27.31
N ASN A 67 -16.47 -2.96 26.52
CA ASN A 67 -15.09 -3.02 27.00
C ASN A 67 -14.61 -1.61 27.35
N PRO A 68 -14.22 -1.32 28.62
CA PRO A 68 -13.84 0.03 29.05
C PRO A 68 -12.57 0.57 28.38
N TYR A 69 -11.78 -0.31 27.78
CA TYR A 69 -10.55 0.07 27.05
C TYR A 69 -10.78 0.31 25.57
N ARG A 70 -11.98 0.04 25.05
CA ARG A 70 -12.29 0.28 23.65
C ARG A 70 -12.47 1.77 23.37
N PRO A 71 -11.79 2.33 22.35
CA PRO A 71 -11.98 3.74 21.99
C PRO A 71 -13.43 4.02 21.59
N ILE A 72 -13.94 5.18 21.98
CA ILE A 72 -15.33 5.60 21.69
C ILE A 72 -15.46 6.07 20.22
N TYR A 73 -14.45 6.77 19.71
CA TYR A 73 -14.48 7.41 18.39
C TYR A 73 -13.32 7.06 17.47
N HIS A 74 -12.29 6.36 17.95
CA HIS A 74 -11.25 5.83 17.08
C HIS A 74 -11.70 4.51 16.43
N PHE A 75 -11.37 4.35 15.16
CA PHE A 75 -11.58 3.07 14.50
C PHE A 75 -10.71 1.98 15.15
N SER A 76 -11.30 0.86 15.44
CA SER A 76 -10.60 -0.33 15.93
C SER A 76 -11.03 -1.55 15.14
N SER A 77 -10.16 -2.56 15.02
CA SER A 77 -10.54 -3.81 14.37
C SER A 77 -11.76 -4.45 15.05
N PRO A 78 -12.72 -4.98 14.29
CA PRO A 78 -13.83 -5.74 14.86
C PRO A 78 -13.36 -7.07 15.48
N GLU A 79 -12.34 -7.68 14.86
CA GLU A 79 -11.71 -8.92 15.34
C GLU A 79 -10.26 -9.00 14.85
N SER A 80 -9.44 -9.82 15.50
CA SER A 80 -8.05 -10.09 15.09
C SER A 80 -7.18 -8.83 15.00
N ILE A 81 -6.13 -8.83 14.16
CA ILE A 81 -5.08 -7.82 14.16
C ILE A 81 -5.34 -6.82 13.03
N LEU A 82 -5.34 -5.54 13.40
CA LEU A 82 -5.27 -4.39 12.51
C LEU A 82 -3.86 -3.83 12.57
N HIS A 83 -3.26 -3.62 11.38
CA HIS A 83 -2.00 -2.92 11.24
C HIS A 83 -2.21 -1.56 10.54
N ASP A 84 -1.42 -1.24 9.50
CA ASP A 84 -1.41 0.07 8.87
C ASP A 84 -2.76 0.44 8.25
N PRO A 85 -3.27 1.65 8.51
CA PRO A 85 -4.34 2.20 7.71
C PRO A 85 -3.84 2.45 6.28
N ASN A 86 -4.67 2.18 5.29
CA ASN A 86 -4.34 2.31 3.89
C ASN A 86 -5.43 3.07 3.15
N GLY A 87 -5.06 3.74 2.09
CA GLY A 87 -5.98 4.17 1.05
C GLY A 87 -7.21 4.94 1.51
N LEU A 88 -7.10 5.77 2.57
CA LEU A 88 -8.20 6.65 2.97
C LEU A 88 -8.64 7.47 1.77
N CYS A 89 -9.94 7.44 1.41
CA CYS A 89 -10.48 8.24 0.32
C CYS A 89 -11.94 8.62 0.56
N TYR A 90 -12.38 9.65 -0.16
CA TYR A 90 -13.78 10.06 -0.23
C TYR A 90 -14.36 9.63 -1.56
N TRP A 91 -15.42 8.80 -1.54
CA TRP A 91 -16.04 8.25 -2.72
C TRP A 91 -17.56 8.23 -2.59
N GLN A 92 -18.26 8.80 -3.56
CA GLN A 92 -19.73 8.83 -3.64
C GLN A 92 -20.44 9.19 -2.31
N GLY A 93 -19.92 10.20 -1.62
CA GLY A 93 -20.53 10.72 -0.39
C GLY A 93 -20.08 10.04 0.91
N ASN A 94 -19.14 9.10 0.83
CA ASN A 94 -18.63 8.35 1.99
C ASN A 94 -17.11 8.41 2.06
N TRP A 95 -16.59 8.37 3.29
CA TRP A 95 -15.20 8.08 3.58
C TRP A 95 -15.01 6.58 3.61
N HIS A 96 -14.01 6.10 2.88
CA HIS A 96 -13.57 4.70 2.88
C HIS A 96 -12.19 4.62 3.51
N LEU A 97 -12.04 3.75 4.49
CA LEU A 97 -10.79 3.41 5.14
C LEU A 97 -10.48 1.95 4.81
N PHE A 98 -9.31 1.72 4.24
CA PHE A 98 -8.74 0.39 4.14
C PHE A 98 -7.63 0.24 5.18
N TYR A 99 -7.28 -0.98 5.51
CA TYR A 99 -6.23 -1.26 6.49
C TYR A 99 -5.65 -2.65 6.31
N GLN A 100 -4.40 -2.82 6.66
CA GLN A 100 -3.82 -4.16 6.74
C GLN A 100 -4.55 -4.96 7.82
N TYR A 101 -5.11 -6.07 7.41
CA TYR A 101 -5.97 -6.91 8.23
C TYR A 101 -5.55 -8.38 8.14
N LEU A 102 -5.33 -9.00 9.29
CA LEU A 102 -5.03 -10.42 9.42
C LEU A 102 -6.27 -11.15 9.93
N PRO A 103 -7.13 -11.67 9.06
CA PRO A 103 -8.32 -12.40 9.51
C PRO A 103 -7.93 -13.68 10.26
N SER A 104 -8.71 -14.05 11.28
CA SER A 104 -8.41 -15.21 12.13
C SER A 104 -8.31 -16.55 11.37
N LYS A 105 -8.94 -16.65 10.20
CA LYS A 105 -8.91 -17.84 9.34
C LYS A 105 -7.77 -17.87 8.31
N ASP A 106 -7.14 -16.72 8.05
CA ASP A 106 -5.99 -16.61 7.13
C ASP A 106 -5.06 -15.49 7.60
N PHE A 107 -4.02 -15.84 8.37
CA PHE A 107 -3.07 -14.88 8.96
C PHE A 107 -2.13 -14.20 7.96
N ARG A 108 -2.52 -14.11 6.69
CA ARG A 108 -1.87 -13.25 5.71
C ARG A 108 -2.57 -11.90 5.67
N GLN A 109 -1.82 -10.85 5.43
CA GLN A 109 -2.40 -9.50 5.34
C GLN A 109 -3.27 -9.36 4.09
N HIS A 110 -4.50 -8.93 4.34
CA HIS A 110 -5.50 -8.48 3.37
C HIS A 110 -5.67 -6.97 3.52
N TRP A 111 -6.44 -6.35 2.67
CA TRP A 111 -7.01 -5.04 2.98
C TRP A 111 -8.42 -5.23 3.53
N GLY A 112 -8.57 -5.02 4.83
CA GLY A 112 -9.86 -4.82 5.47
C GLY A 112 -10.48 -3.52 4.98
N HIS A 113 -11.78 -3.32 5.23
CA HIS A 113 -12.52 -2.20 4.69
C HIS A 113 -13.57 -1.70 5.69
N ALA A 114 -13.64 -0.40 5.85
CA ALA A 114 -14.69 0.27 6.61
C ALA A 114 -15.17 1.54 5.89
N VAL A 115 -16.42 1.91 6.13
CA VAL A 115 -17.04 3.08 5.53
C VAL A 115 -17.65 3.99 6.62
N SER A 116 -17.54 5.31 6.42
CA SER A 116 -18.10 6.33 7.32
C SER A 116 -18.61 7.54 6.56
N HIS A 117 -19.64 8.22 7.09
CA HIS A 117 -20.08 9.52 6.59
C HIS A 117 -19.30 10.69 7.23
N ASP A 118 -18.75 10.51 8.42
CA ASP A 118 -18.25 11.59 9.28
C ASP A 118 -16.85 11.35 9.86
N LEU A 119 -16.17 10.24 9.47
CA LEU A 119 -14.87 9.81 9.99
C LEU A 119 -14.88 9.39 11.48
N ILE A 120 -16.03 9.36 12.10
CA ILE A 120 -16.22 8.98 13.51
C ILE A 120 -16.99 7.67 13.62
N HIS A 121 -18.12 7.58 12.92
CA HIS A 121 -18.98 6.40 12.96
C HIS A 121 -18.69 5.50 11.75
N TRP A 122 -17.99 4.43 12.03
CA TRP A 122 -17.53 3.48 11.02
C TRP A 122 -18.40 2.22 10.98
N LYS A 123 -18.66 1.73 9.77
CA LYS A 123 -19.29 0.43 9.52
C LYS A 123 -18.29 -0.47 8.79
N ASP A 124 -18.17 -1.71 9.25
CA ASP A 124 -17.34 -2.70 8.59
C ASP A 124 -17.97 -3.15 7.29
N LEU A 125 -17.13 -3.34 6.30
CA LEU A 125 -17.47 -3.90 4.99
C LEU A 125 -16.67 -5.21 4.74
N PRO A 126 -17.02 -5.98 3.72
CA PRO A 126 -16.21 -7.11 3.31
C PRO A 126 -14.78 -6.71 2.96
N ILE A 127 -13.86 -7.66 3.08
CA ILE A 127 -12.45 -7.47 2.68
C ILE A 127 -12.40 -6.92 1.25
N ALA A 128 -11.63 -5.86 1.04
CA ALA A 128 -11.46 -5.23 -0.27
C ALA A 128 -10.44 -5.96 -1.15
N LEU A 129 -9.24 -6.24 -0.61
CA LEU A 129 -8.16 -6.87 -1.38
C LEU A 129 -7.69 -8.16 -0.70
N TYR A 130 -7.57 -9.20 -1.51
CA TYR A 130 -7.17 -10.55 -1.10
C TYR A 130 -5.79 -10.88 -1.68
N PRO A 131 -4.88 -11.50 -0.90
CA PRO A 131 -3.58 -11.90 -1.42
C PRO A 131 -3.71 -13.04 -2.44
N SER A 132 -3.40 -12.76 -3.71
CA SER A 132 -3.25 -13.68 -4.83
C SER A 132 -2.96 -12.87 -6.10
N PRO A 133 -1.83 -13.02 -6.81
CA PRO A 133 -0.77 -14.02 -6.61
C PRO A 133 0.28 -13.67 -5.55
N GLU A 134 0.24 -12.46 -4.98
CA GLU A 134 1.16 -12.04 -3.91
C GLU A 134 0.93 -12.84 -2.62
N ASN A 135 1.98 -12.88 -1.79
CA ASN A 135 1.92 -13.53 -0.48
C ASN A 135 1.00 -12.77 0.49
N MET A 136 1.12 -11.45 0.54
CA MET A 136 0.35 -10.55 1.40
C MET A 136 0.08 -9.22 0.70
N CYS A 137 -1.03 -8.56 1.03
CA CYS A 137 -1.34 -7.20 0.63
C CYS A 137 -0.80 -6.24 1.70
N TYR A 138 0.36 -5.62 1.45
CA TYR A 138 0.96 -4.64 2.35
C TYR A 138 0.40 -3.24 2.12
N SER A 139 1.07 -2.23 2.68
CA SER A 139 0.59 -0.86 2.66
C SER A 139 0.58 -0.25 1.25
N GLY A 140 -0.22 0.76 1.10
CA GLY A 140 -0.40 1.50 -0.14
C GLY A 140 -1.42 2.62 0.00
N ALA A 141 -1.70 3.26 -1.11
CA ALA A 141 -2.57 4.43 -1.20
C ALA A 141 -3.70 4.23 -2.22
N THR A 142 -4.68 5.10 -2.17
CA THR A 142 -5.73 5.19 -3.19
C THR A 142 -5.76 6.55 -3.85
N LEU A 143 -6.26 6.55 -5.08
CA LEU A 143 -6.61 7.74 -5.85
C LEU A 143 -8.07 7.61 -6.29
N ALA A 144 -8.94 8.48 -5.76
CA ALA A 144 -10.31 8.56 -6.22
C ALA A 144 -10.40 9.49 -7.46
N GLU A 145 -10.82 8.95 -8.59
CA GLU A 145 -11.18 9.68 -9.80
C GLU A 145 -12.70 9.84 -9.87
N LYS A 146 -13.21 10.46 -10.92
CA LYS A 146 -14.65 10.70 -11.07
C LYS A 146 -15.47 9.41 -11.21
N ASP A 147 -14.91 8.39 -11.86
CA ASP A 147 -15.59 7.17 -12.28
C ASP A 147 -15.08 5.90 -11.61
N LYS A 148 -13.98 5.98 -10.88
CA LYS A 148 -13.35 4.84 -10.19
C LYS A 148 -12.43 5.27 -9.05
N VAL A 149 -12.12 4.33 -8.18
CA VAL A 149 -11.03 4.43 -7.21
C VAL A 149 -9.93 3.45 -7.64
N ILE A 150 -8.70 3.94 -7.62
CA ILE A 150 -7.50 3.19 -7.93
C ILE A 150 -6.78 2.94 -6.61
N ALA A 151 -6.46 1.70 -6.30
CA ALA A 151 -5.56 1.33 -5.22
C ALA A 151 -4.21 0.90 -5.79
N MET A 152 -3.13 1.41 -5.22
CA MET A 152 -1.77 0.93 -5.49
C MET A 152 -1.12 0.53 -4.18
N TYR A 153 -0.60 -0.69 -4.09
CA TYR A 153 -0.10 -1.25 -2.84
C TYR A 153 1.06 -2.22 -3.08
N TYR A 154 1.88 -2.44 -2.06
CA TYR A 154 2.96 -3.41 -2.14
C TYR A 154 2.44 -4.84 -1.97
N GLY A 155 2.52 -5.62 -3.03
CA GLY A 155 2.28 -7.06 -3.02
C GLY A 155 3.56 -7.79 -2.63
N VAL A 156 3.57 -8.40 -1.45
CA VAL A 156 4.76 -9.07 -0.90
C VAL A 156 5.27 -10.14 -1.87
N ASP A 157 6.58 -10.13 -2.09
CA ASP A 157 7.36 -11.00 -2.96
C ASP A 157 7.23 -10.74 -4.46
N ILE A 158 6.32 -9.89 -4.93
CA ILE A 158 6.16 -9.62 -6.36
C ILE A 158 6.36 -8.16 -6.77
N GLY A 159 6.04 -7.18 -5.92
CA GLY A 159 6.16 -5.75 -6.21
C GLY A 159 4.83 -5.00 -6.10
N ASP A 160 4.77 -3.78 -6.60
CA ASP A 160 3.57 -2.96 -6.50
C ASP A 160 2.47 -3.45 -7.43
N ILE A 161 1.26 -3.49 -6.91
CA ILE A 161 0.06 -3.95 -7.60
C ILE A 161 -0.90 -2.78 -7.74
N VAL A 162 -1.58 -2.72 -8.86
CA VAL A 162 -2.68 -1.77 -9.08
C VAL A 162 -4.00 -2.54 -9.17
N ALA A 163 -4.97 -2.10 -8.38
CA ALA A 163 -6.36 -2.57 -8.44
C ALA A 163 -7.32 -1.40 -8.59
N THR A 164 -8.49 -1.65 -9.17
CA THR A 164 -9.52 -0.63 -9.39
C THR A 164 -10.89 -1.11 -8.93
N SER A 165 -11.71 -0.19 -8.46
CA SER A 165 -13.13 -0.40 -8.18
C SER A 165 -13.94 0.82 -8.63
N SER A 166 -15.16 0.60 -9.11
CA SER A 166 -16.07 1.66 -9.56
C SER A 166 -17.47 1.55 -8.96
N ASP A 167 -17.72 0.52 -8.17
CA ASP A 167 -19.02 0.36 -7.53
C ASP A 167 -19.21 1.31 -6.33
N PRO A 168 -20.45 1.58 -5.91
CA PRO A 168 -20.75 2.62 -4.92
C PRO A 168 -20.10 2.44 -3.55
N LEU A 169 -19.92 1.20 -3.09
CA LEU A 169 -19.33 0.89 -1.79
C LEU A 169 -17.93 0.26 -1.90
N LEU A 170 -17.31 0.27 -3.09
CA LEU A 170 -15.98 -0.27 -3.34
C LEU A 170 -15.82 -1.73 -2.85
N LEU A 171 -16.84 -2.56 -3.13
CA LEU A 171 -16.87 -3.97 -2.71
C LEU A 171 -16.19 -4.90 -3.70
N ASN A 172 -16.15 -4.50 -4.99
CA ASN A 172 -15.55 -5.30 -6.06
C ASN A 172 -14.28 -4.63 -6.57
N TRP A 173 -13.17 -5.31 -6.41
CA TRP A 173 -11.87 -4.83 -6.87
C TRP A 173 -11.30 -5.75 -7.93
N GLU A 174 -10.80 -5.18 -9.01
CA GLU A 174 -10.08 -5.87 -10.07
C GLU A 174 -8.60 -5.47 -10.04
N LYS A 175 -7.70 -6.45 -9.96
CA LYS A 175 -6.26 -6.22 -10.11
C LYS A 175 -5.91 -6.07 -11.58
N VAL A 176 -5.61 -4.85 -12.00
CA VAL A 176 -5.36 -4.51 -13.40
C VAL A 176 -3.90 -4.66 -13.82
N ALA A 177 -2.99 -4.70 -12.84
CA ALA A 177 -1.58 -4.98 -13.05
C ALA A 177 -0.98 -5.69 -11.82
N THR A 178 -0.34 -6.86 -12.03
CA THR A 178 0.19 -7.75 -10.98
C THR A 178 1.51 -8.41 -11.40
N PRO A 179 2.68 -7.82 -11.12
CA PRO A 179 2.86 -6.46 -10.58
C PRO A 179 2.78 -5.38 -11.66
N ALA A 180 2.46 -4.15 -11.23
CA ALA A 180 2.61 -2.95 -12.03
C ALA A 180 4.07 -2.48 -12.06
N ILE A 181 4.72 -2.48 -10.88
CA ILE A 181 6.16 -2.23 -10.73
C ILE A 181 6.77 -3.48 -10.08
N PRO A 182 7.58 -4.25 -10.81
CA PRO A 182 8.18 -5.48 -10.29
C PRO A 182 9.13 -5.22 -9.13
N ARG A 183 9.13 -6.11 -8.15
CA ARG A 183 10.14 -6.13 -7.09
C ARG A 183 11.54 -6.34 -7.68
N VAL A 184 12.52 -5.64 -7.14
CA VAL A 184 13.94 -5.86 -7.45
C VAL A 184 14.34 -7.25 -6.95
N LYS A 185 14.83 -8.09 -7.84
CA LYS A 185 15.27 -9.45 -7.51
C LYS A 185 16.63 -9.44 -6.82
N SER A 186 16.90 -10.47 -6.02
CA SER A 186 18.21 -10.64 -5.39
C SER A 186 19.31 -10.71 -6.46
N GLY A 187 20.35 -9.90 -6.31
CA GLY A 187 21.47 -9.80 -7.26
C GLY A 187 21.26 -8.81 -8.41
N GLU A 188 20.08 -8.23 -8.57
CA GLU A 188 19.85 -7.13 -9.51
C GLU A 188 20.26 -5.79 -8.88
N THR A 189 20.93 -4.96 -9.66
CA THR A 189 21.24 -3.57 -9.28
C THR A 189 20.39 -2.65 -10.13
N LEU A 190 19.31 -2.14 -9.54
CA LEU A 190 18.45 -1.15 -10.16
C LEU A 190 18.62 0.20 -9.46
N PRO A 191 18.40 1.31 -10.17
CA PRO A 191 18.51 2.66 -9.58
C PRO A 191 17.38 2.99 -8.61
N TYR A 192 16.47 2.07 -8.36
CA TYR A 192 15.28 2.25 -7.53
C TYR A 192 15.07 1.05 -6.60
N TYR A 193 14.21 1.26 -5.63
CA TYR A 193 13.65 0.23 -4.77
C TYR A 193 12.13 0.27 -4.86
N VAL A 194 11.46 -0.87 -4.61
CA VAL A 194 10.01 -1.00 -4.66
C VAL A 194 9.52 -1.48 -3.30
N PHE A 195 8.72 -0.64 -2.66
CA PHE A 195 8.05 -0.91 -1.39
C PHE A 195 6.72 -0.13 -1.38
N ASP A 196 6.17 0.22 -0.21
CA ASP A 196 4.87 0.90 -0.13
C ASP A 196 4.76 2.10 -1.09
N PRO A 197 3.76 2.15 -1.97
CA PRO A 197 3.59 3.24 -2.92
C PRO A 197 2.59 4.30 -2.46
N ALA A 198 2.78 5.54 -2.94
CA ALA A 198 1.73 6.54 -3.08
C ALA A 198 1.42 6.76 -4.56
N ILE A 199 0.20 7.14 -4.89
CA ILE A 199 -0.24 7.39 -6.27
C ILE A 199 -1.01 8.71 -6.38
N TRP A 200 -0.73 9.48 -7.43
CA TRP A 200 -1.51 10.66 -7.81
C TRP A 200 -1.59 10.81 -9.33
N LYS A 201 -2.33 11.79 -9.81
CA LYS A 201 -2.46 12.07 -11.24
C LYS A 201 -2.25 13.54 -11.51
N GLU A 202 -1.52 13.86 -12.57
CA GLU A 202 -1.40 15.19 -13.14
C GLU A 202 -1.77 15.11 -14.61
N ASP A 203 -2.75 15.91 -15.01
CA ASP A 203 -3.34 15.88 -16.35
C ASP A 203 -3.78 14.46 -16.76
N SER A 204 -3.08 13.83 -17.69
CA SER A 204 -3.36 12.49 -18.19
C SER A 204 -2.35 11.41 -17.71
N ILE A 205 -1.38 11.78 -16.87
CA ILE A 205 -0.31 10.91 -16.42
C ILE A 205 -0.52 10.56 -14.94
N TYR A 206 -0.43 9.28 -14.63
CA TYR A 206 -0.34 8.80 -13.27
C TYR A 206 1.12 8.79 -12.83
N TYR A 207 1.33 9.23 -11.61
CA TYR A 207 2.63 9.19 -10.93
C TYR A 207 2.51 8.33 -9.68
N ALA A 208 3.59 7.63 -9.39
CA ALA A 208 3.72 6.90 -8.14
C ALA A 208 5.10 7.14 -7.54
N VAL A 209 5.16 7.29 -6.22
CA VAL A 209 6.41 7.29 -5.49
C VAL A 209 6.44 6.06 -4.59
N THR A 210 7.53 5.30 -4.64
CA THR A 210 7.74 4.16 -3.75
C THR A 210 8.83 4.50 -2.74
N GLY A 211 8.59 4.21 -1.46
CA GLY A 211 9.58 4.33 -0.41
C GLY A 211 10.56 3.15 -0.39
N GLY A 212 11.60 3.27 0.40
CA GLY A 212 12.54 2.18 0.66
C GLY A 212 13.98 2.60 0.74
N ARG A 213 14.88 1.61 0.57
CA ARG A 213 16.32 1.80 0.65
C ARG A 213 17.03 1.07 -0.48
N THR A 214 17.99 1.74 -1.10
CA THR A 214 18.95 1.12 -2.04
C THR A 214 20.30 0.98 -1.36
N ASN A 215 21.10 -0.01 -1.77
CA ASN A 215 22.48 -0.18 -1.27
C ASN A 215 23.48 0.59 -2.14
N THR A 216 23.21 1.86 -2.37
CA THR A 216 24.01 2.74 -3.24
C THR A 216 24.94 3.68 -2.47
N GLY A 217 24.91 3.63 -1.14
CA GLY A 217 25.76 4.46 -0.28
C GLY A 217 27.20 3.98 -0.21
N PRO A 218 28.09 4.79 0.40
CA PRO A 218 29.49 4.43 0.61
C PRO A 218 29.63 3.07 1.32
N GLY A 219 30.44 2.17 0.75
CA GLY A 219 30.61 0.82 1.28
C GLY A 219 29.33 -0.03 1.17
N ASN A 220 28.51 0.17 0.15
CA ASN A 220 27.22 -0.51 -0.09
C ASN A 220 26.22 -0.34 1.08
N LYS A 221 26.31 0.73 1.84
CA LYS A 221 25.37 1.02 2.91
C LYS A 221 24.01 1.43 2.33
N ALA A 222 22.97 1.13 3.11
CA ALA A 222 21.61 1.50 2.76
C ALA A 222 21.44 3.02 2.69
N MET A 223 20.85 3.49 1.60
CA MET A 223 20.47 4.88 1.38
C MET A 223 18.99 4.94 1.11
N ARG A 224 18.30 5.95 1.68
CA ARG A 224 16.89 6.20 1.37
C ARG A 224 16.70 6.36 -0.13
N SER A 225 15.63 5.77 -0.62
CA SER A 225 15.16 5.93 -1.99
C SER A 225 13.69 6.32 -1.96
N THR A 226 13.35 7.40 -2.65
CA THR A 226 11.98 7.79 -2.98
C THR A 226 11.87 7.76 -4.49
N SER A 227 11.60 6.58 -5.03
CA SER A 227 11.65 6.34 -6.47
C SER A 227 10.35 6.79 -7.14
N LEU A 228 10.46 7.71 -8.12
CA LEU A 228 9.32 8.19 -8.90
C LEU A 228 9.13 7.34 -10.13
N PHE A 229 7.88 6.98 -10.36
CA PHE A 229 7.42 6.28 -11.56
C PHE A 229 6.27 7.03 -12.23
N SER A 230 6.11 6.85 -13.52
CA SER A 230 4.99 7.39 -14.30
C SER A 230 4.30 6.32 -15.14
N SER A 231 2.99 6.49 -15.40
CA SER A 231 2.20 5.63 -16.27
C SER A 231 1.08 6.40 -16.96
N LYS A 232 0.73 5.97 -18.18
CA LYS A 232 -0.44 6.48 -18.92
C LYS A 232 -1.67 5.59 -18.78
N ASP A 233 -1.49 4.36 -18.33
CA ASP A 233 -2.52 3.30 -18.42
C ASP A 233 -2.68 2.44 -17.16
N LEU A 234 -1.95 2.78 -16.06
CA LEU A 234 -1.90 2.06 -14.80
C LEU A 234 -1.25 0.65 -14.89
N LYS A 235 -0.88 0.18 -16.07
CA LYS A 235 -0.30 -1.14 -16.30
C LYS A 235 1.20 -1.08 -16.56
N ASN A 236 1.61 -0.11 -17.37
CA ASN A 236 2.99 0.07 -17.78
C ASN A 236 3.60 1.26 -17.05
N TRP A 237 4.52 0.99 -16.12
CA TRP A 237 5.16 2.01 -15.31
C TRP A 237 6.63 2.16 -15.71
N LYS A 238 7.05 3.40 -15.82
CA LYS A 238 8.42 3.79 -16.15
C LYS A 238 9.07 4.44 -14.94
N TYR A 239 10.25 3.97 -14.54
CA TYR A 239 11.08 4.70 -13.57
C TYR A 239 11.55 6.01 -14.18
N GLU A 240 11.39 7.10 -13.45
CA GLU A 240 11.83 8.43 -13.86
C GLU A 240 13.15 8.80 -13.16
N HIS A 241 13.11 8.99 -11.84
CA HIS A 241 14.26 9.41 -11.03
C HIS A 241 13.92 9.32 -9.53
N ASN A 242 14.88 9.73 -8.68
CA ASN A 242 14.58 9.93 -7.26
C ASN A 242 13.71 11.19 -7.08
N PHE A 243 12.59 11.05 -6.39
CA PHE A 243 11.56 12.07 -6.24
C PHE A 243 12.04 13.30 -5.44
N MET A 244 12.81 13.06 -4.37
CA MET A 244 13.29 14.14 -3.51
C MET A 244 14.63 14.71 -3.97
N LYS A 245 14.74 16.02 -3.97
CA LYS A 245 15.96 16.78 -4.25
C LYS A 245 16.37 17.63 -3.04
N ASN A 246 17.67 17.78 -2.83
CA ASN A 246 18.25 18.66 -1.80
C ASN A 246 17.71 18.37 -0.38
N GLU A 247 17.27 17.15 -0.13
CA GLU A 247 16.77 16.75 1.17
C GLU A 247 17.94 16.50 2.13
N CYS A 248 17.95 17.21 3.26
CA CYS A 248 19.01 17.18 4.28
C CYS A 248 18.47 16.99 5.72
N PHE A 249 17.17 16.80 5.89
CA PHE A 249 16.52 16.72 7.19
C PHE A 249 16.60 15.33 7.83
N LEU A 250 16.74 14.30 6.99
CA LEU A 250 16.62 12.90 7.43
C LEU A 250 17.96 12.18 7.32
N PRO A 251 18.24 11.24 8.24
CA PRO A 251 19.41 10.38 8.10
C PRO A 251 19.42 9.63 6.76
N PRO A 252 20.57 9.45 6.13
CA PRO A 252 20.65 8.77 4.82
C PRO A 252 20.06 7.36 4.79
N GLY A 253 20.14 6.62 5.88
CA GLY A 253 19.61 5.25 6.00
C GLY A 253 18.15 5.17 6.42
N GLU A 254 17.44 6.29 6.50
CA GLU A 254 16.00 6.34 6.80
C GLU A 254 15.22 5.64 5.68
N ASP A 255 14.13 4.97 6.00
CA ASP A 255 13.18 4.53 5.00
C ASP A 255 12.03 5.55 4.86
N ALA A 256 11.26 5.47 3.82
CA ALA A 256 10.09 6.31 3.60
C ALA A 256 8.88 5.41 3.35
N SER A 257 8.59 4.52 4.31
CA SER A 257 7.46 3.59 4.23
C SER A 257 6.13 4.32 4.32
N CYS A 258 5.09 3.74 3.76
CA CYS A 258 3.73 4.30 3.73
C CYS A 258 3.71 5.77 3.28
N PRO A 259 4.30 6.12 2.12
CA PRO A 259 4.35 7.50 1.68
C PRO A 259 2.96 8.01 1.27
N TYR A 260 2.74 9.32 1.47
CA TYR A 260 1.62 10.06 0.90
C TYR A 260 2.11 11.43 0.45
N PHE A 261 1.63 11.88 -0.69
CA PHE A 261 2.03 13.17 -1.27
C PHE A 261 0.79 13.96 -1.68
N TRP A 262 0.59 15.13 -1.04
CA TRP A 262 -0.58 15.96 -1.25
C TRP A 262 -0.24 17.46 -1.28
N PRO A 263 -0.93 18.27 -2.08
CA PRO A 263 -0.91 19.70 -1.92
C PRO A 263 -1.57 20.09 -0.58
N ILE A 264 -1.01 21.09 0.10
CA ILE A 264 -1.51 21.64 1.35
C ILE A 264 -1.30 23.15 1.38
N GLY A 265 -2.38 23.94 1.33
CA GLY A 265 -2.29 25.38 1.12
C GLY A 265 -1.55 25.73 -0.16
N ASN A 266 -0.48 26.50 -0.04
CA ASN A 266 0.41 26.87 -1.17
C ASN A 266 1.65 25.99 -1.29
N ARG A 267 1.72 24.87 -0.59
CA ARG A 267 2.86 23.97 -0.55
C ARG A 267 2.42 22.52 -0.79
N TYR A 268 3.39 21.60 -0.63
CA TYR A 268 3.14 20.16 -0.64
C TYR A 268 3.62 19.53 0.65
N ILE A 269 2.89 18.49 1.11
CA ILE A 269 3.28 17.65 2.22
C ILE A 269 3.63 16.25 1.72
N PHE A 270 4.76 15.75 2.17
CA PHE A 270 5.16 14.36 2.02
C PHE A 270 5.12 13.70 3.38
N LEU A 271 4.14 12.82 3.59
CA LEU A 271 3.95 12.04 4.80
C LEU A 271 4.63 10.69 4.62
N PHE A 272 5.23 10.17 5.67
CA PHE A 272 5.83 8.84 5.65
C PHE A 272 6.03 8.29 7.06
N PHE A 273 6.27 7.01 7.12
CA PHE A 273 6.67 6.29 8.33
C PHE A 273 8.12 5.82 8.21
N SER A 274 8.85 5.91 9.31
CA SER A 274 10.17 5.33 9.45
C SER A 274 10.17 4.23 10.50
N HIS A 275 10.71 3.07 10.15
CA HIS A 275 10.91 1.98 11.10
C HIS A 275 11.94 2.28 12.18
N THR A 276 12.69 3.37 12.04
CA THR A 276 13.69 3.81 13.02
C THR A 276 13.23 4.98 13.89
N THR A 277 12.47 5.91 13.32
CA THR A 277 12.18 7.19 13.96
C THR A 277 10.70 7.56 14.03
N GLY A 278 9.81 6.71 13.52
CA GLY A 278 8.36 6.87 13.62
C GLY A 278 7.74 7.71 12.49
N SER A 279 6.50 8.16 12.70
CA SER A 279 5.73 8.88 11.69
C SER A 279 6.14 10.34 11.58
N GLN A 280 6.34 10.81 10.36
CA GLN A 280 6.95 12.10 10.05
C GLN A 280 6.34 12.73 8.80
N TYR A 281 6.65 13.99 8.58
CA TYR A 281 6.31 14.68 7.34
C TYR A 281 7.38 15.70 6.94
N LEU A 282 7.44 15.95 5.65
CA LEU A 282 8.20 17.05 5.06
C LEU A 282 7.21 18.02 4.40
N LEU A 283 7.43 19.32 4.58
CA LEU A 283 6.78 20.35 3.78
C LEU A 283 7.80 20.91 2.79
N GLY A 284 7.33 21.19 1.59
CA GLY A 284 8.24 21.67 0.55
C GLY A 284 7.52 22.19 -0.69
N ASP A 285 8.32 22.47 -1.69
CA ASP A 285 7.87 22.94 -2.99
C ASP A 285 7.96 21.80 -3.99
N TYR A 286 6.97 21.66 -4.83
CA TYR A 286 6.95 20.67 -5.90
C TYR A 286 7.14 21.37 -7.25
N ASN A 287 8.24 21.06 -7.92
CA ASN A 287 8.49 21.50 -9.28
C ASN A 287 7.80 20.55 -10.25
N LYS A 288 6.72 21.02 -10.89
CA LYS A 288 5.92 20.22 -11.82
C LYS A 288 6.62 19.95 -13.16
N GLU A 289 7.59 20.76 -13.55
CA GLU A 289 8.35 20.54 -14.78
C GLU A 289 9.39 19.42 -14.61
N GLU A 290 10.01 19.37 -13.43
CA GLU A 290 11.00 18.35 -13.09
C GLU A 290 10.38 17.12 -12.42
N HIS A 291 9.12 17.20 -11.98
CA HIS A 291 8.45 16.24 -11.11
C HIS A 291 9.27 15.89 -9.87
N CYS A 292 9.88 16.93 -9.24
CA CYS A 292 10.72 16.80 -8.07
C CYS A 292 10.16 17.55 -6.88
N PHE A 293 10.26 16.95 -5.71
CA PHE A 293 9.91 17.57 -4.44
C PHE A 293 11.16 18.11 -3.74
N TYR A 294 11.09 19.37 -3.32
CA TYR A 294 12.15 20.09 -2.62
C TYR A 294 11.70 20.37 -1.19
N PRO A 295 12.03 19.50 -0.22
CA PRO A 295 11.65 19.71 1.17
C PRO A 295 12.39 20.91 1.76
N THR A 296 11.66 21.71 2.53
CA THR A 296 12.19 22.92 3.20
C THR A 296 11.86 22.93 4.69
N PHE A 297 11.08 21.98 5.18
CA PHE A 297 10.73 21.82 6.57
C PHE A 297 10.48 20.35 6.90
N HIS A 298 10.84 19.94 8.12
CA HIS A 298 10.63 18.62 8.65
C HIS A 298 9.85 18.68 9.98
N GLY A 299 8.85 17.85 10.14
CA GLY A 299 8.11 17.68 11.37
C GLY A 299 7.86 16.20 11.69
N ARG A 300 7.57 15.95 12.97
CA ARG A 300 7.27 14.62 13.48
C ARG A 300 5.92 14.63 14.17
N PHE A 301 5.14 13.57 14.00
CA PHE A 301 3.91 13.37 14.77
C PHE A 301 4.18 12.86 16.18
N ASN A 302 5.32 12.18 16.36
CA ASN A 302 5.80 11.74 17.67
C ASN A 302 7.33 11.65 17.68
N PHE A 303 7.93 11.65 18.87
CA PHE A 303 9.37 11.56 19.06
C PHE A 303 9.84 10.15 19.42
N MET A 304 9.00 9.17 19.21
CA MET A 304 9.31 7.78 19.54
C MET A 304 9.66 6.99 18.28
N SER A 305 10.54 6.01 18.46
CA SER A 305 10.81 5.01 17.47
C SER A 305 9.61 4.05 17.28
N PHE A 306 9.76 3.11 16.37
CA PHE A 306 8.76 2.09 16.05
C PHE A 306 8.20 1.36 17.30
N LEU A 307 9.02 1.01 18.27
CA LEU A 307 8.62 0.40 19.53
C LEU A 307 9.33 1.07 20.71
N PRO A 308 8.64 1.27 21.84
CA PRO A 308 7.25 1.01 22.13
C PRO A 308 6.38 2.24 21.95
N GLY A 309 5.20 2.03 21.37
CA GLY A 309 4.14 3.03 21.32
C GLY A 309 4.45 4.25 20.47
N GLY A 310 3.44 4.81 19.89
CA GLY A 310 3.53 5.99 19.05
C GLY A 310 2.64 5.88 17.84
N VAL A 311 2.71 6.89 17.03
CA VAL A 311 1.92 7.00 15.80
C VAL A 311 2.69 6.37 14.67
N HIS A 312 2.10 5.36 14.06
CA HIS A 312 2.68 4.62 12.93
C HIS A 312 1.97 4.97 11.64
N ALA A 313 2.52 4.48 10.55
CA ALA A 313 1.95 4.37 9.22
C ALA A 313 0.77 5.32 8.94
N PRO A 314 0.97 6.44 8.23
CA PRO A 314 -0.12 7.32 7.85
C PRO A 314 -0.99 6.69 6.77
N SER A 315 -2.28 7.04 6.75
CA SER A 315 -3.11 7.03 5.56
C SER A 315 -3.72 8.41 5.39
N ALA A 316 -3.60 8.99 4.20
CA ALA A 316 -3.94 10.40 4.02
C ALA A 316 -4.72 10.65 2.73
N THR A 317 -5.60 11.66 2.78
CA THR A 317 -6.34 12.15 1.61
C THR A 317 -6.64 13.64 1.75
N SER A 318 -7.02 14.30 0.66
CA SER A 318 -7.50 15.68 0.68
C SER A 318 -8.84 15.80 1.41
N ASP A 319 -9.04 16.90 2.12
CA ASP A 319 -10.35 17.26 2.71
C ASP A 319 -11.28 17.94 1.68
N GLY A 320 -10.82 18.15 0.44
CA GLY A 320 -11.51 18.88 -0.60
C GLY A 320 -11.54 20.40 -0.41
N LYS A 321 -10.87 20.95 0.61
CA LYS A 321 -10.84 22.38 0.96
C LYS A 321 -9.43 22.94 1.09
N GLY A 322 -8.43 22.21 0.60
CA GLY A 322 -7.01 22.59 0.64
C GLY A 322 -6.25 22.07 1.88
N GLY A 323 -6.90 21.27 2.72
CA GLY A 323 -6.31 20.55 3.83
C GLY A 323 -6.09 19.06 3.51
N VAL A 324 -5.42 18.38 4.42
CA VAL A 324 -5.14 16.94 4.34
C VAL A 324 -5.61 16.27 5.62
N ILE A 325 -6.47 15.25 5.47
CA ILE A 325 -6.90 14.37 6.57
C ILE A 325 -5.90 13.24 6.66
N VAL A 326 -5.41 12.96 7.86
CA VAL A 326 -4.45 11.88 8.13
C VAL A 326 -4.99 10.98 9.24
N ILE A 327 -5.01 9.69 8.97
CA ILE A 327 -5.29 8.65 9.97
C ILE A 327 -3.98 7.88 10.20
N HIS A 328 -3.67 7.61 11.46
CA HIS A 328 -2.50 6.83 11.84
C HIS A 328 -2.90 5.59 12.62
N ASN A 329 -2.09 4.55 12.52
CA ASN A 329 -2.13 3.44 13.46
C ASN A 329 -1.46 3.87 14.78
N MET A 330 -2.11 3.58 15.89
CA MET A 330 -1.53 3.77 17.22
C MET A 330 -1.23 2.43 17.87
N GLN A 331 0.00 2.24 18.30
CA GLN A 331 0.43 0.98 18.88
C GLN A 331 0.55 1.05 20.41
N ALA A 332 0.25 -0.07 21.06
CA ALA A 332 0.40 -0.21 22.51
C ALA A 332 1.85 -0.09 22.94
N LYS A 333 2.07 0.56 24.09
CA LYS A 333 3.39 0.88 24.63
C LYS A 333 3.87 -0.18 25.63
N ASN A 334 5.17 -0.46 25.62
CA ASN A 334 5.91 -1.15 26.70
C ASN A 334 5.47 -2.58 27.05
N LEU A 335 4.98 -3.34 26.07
CA LEU A 335 4.72 -4.76 26.30
C LEU A 335 5.85 -5.61 25.70
N PRO A 336 6.29 -6.70 26.36
CA PRO A 336 7.12 -7.70 25.74
C PRO A 336 6.49 -8.20 24.42
N ALA A 337 7.31 -8.59 23.44
CA ALA A 337 6.80 -8.92 22.09
C ALA A 337 5.67 -9.97 22.10
N GLY A 338 5.71 -10.93 23.02
CA GLY A 338 4.64 -11.93 23.19
C GLY A 338 3.35 -11.34 23.75
N GLU A 339 3.45 -10.42 24.70
CA GLU A 339 2.31 -9.74 25.31
C GLU A 339 1.71 -8.68 24.38
N VAL A 340 2.52 -8.04 23.51
CA VAL A 340 2.02 -7.15 22.46
C VAL A 340 1.06 -7.90 21.54
N LEU A 341 1.43 -9.08 21.06
CA LEU A 341 0.55 -9.90 20.22
C LEU A 341 -0.72 -10.34 20.96
N GLN A 342 -0.62 -10.69 22.23
CA GLN A 342 -1.77 -11.04 23.05
C GLN A 342 -2.64 -9.82 23.31
N HIS A 343 -2.04 -8.68 23.64
CA HIS A 343 -2.75 -7.42 23.84
C HIS A 343 -3.47 -6.96 22.57
N PHE A 344 -2.84 -7.09 21.39
CA PHE A 344 -3.53 -6.85 20.12
C PHE A 344 -4.64 -7.84 19.84
N ARG A 345 -4.50 -9.11 20.22
CA ARG A 345 -5.56 -10.12 20.08
C ARG A 345 -6.73 -9.89 21.04
N GLU A 346 -6.44 -9.47 22.25
CA GLU A 346 -7.43 -9.25 23.31
C GLU A 346 -8.03 -7.85 23.28
N ASN A 347 -7.26 -6.89 22.81
CA ASN A 347 -7.57 -5.46 22.86
C ASN A 347 -7.33 -4.77 21.50
N SER A 348 -7.50 -5.47 20.36
CA SER A 348 -7.40 -4.85 19.01
C SER A 348 -8.39 -3.68 18.91
N HIS A 349 -7.94 -2.56 19.34
CA HIS A 349 -8.71 -1.38 19.66
C HIS A 349 -8.24 -0.21 18.85
#